data_2b75030a18592605dd36699e48de5f49
#
_entry.id   2b75030a18592605dd36699e48de5f49
#
_cell.length_a   1.000
_cell.length_b   1.000
_cell.length_c   1.000
_cell.angle_alpha   90.00
_cell.angle_beta   90.00
_cell.angle_gamma   90.00
#
_symmetry.space_group_name_H-M   'P 1'
#
loop_
_entity.id
_entity.type
_entity.pdbx_description
1 polymer ?
#
loop_
_entity_poly.entity_id
_entity_poly.type
_entity_poly.pdbx_seq_one_letter_code
_entity_poly.pdbx_strand_id
1 'polypeptide(L)'
;MRVFLTGGSGFVGTAVIEELVARNHSVNALVNRHGLNAGGGAVREVKGSLFDPAALDEGMRGCDAVIHLVGIIMEKCSRGVTFERIHYRGTISVVDAARRNGVRRFVHMSALGARPDAVSEYHKTKYRAEQYLRGSSLEWTIIRPSLIHGPGGEFMRMEAMWARKRAPFPVGFMPFMPYFGAGKLGFGGAGKLQPVYVKDVARAFVDALDNRRTVGEVYLLGGPDQLTWPQLHRTVGQAVVGKRRWVMPIPVWAGKLYAAIGVAPLLGFNRDQVIMSQEDNTADITKFRQDFGWDPQPFEPALREYARQL
;
A
#
# COMPACT_ATOMS: atom_id res chain seq x y z
N MET A 1 21.00 -12.13 3.70
CA MET A 1 20.70 -11.40 4.95
C MET A 1 19.57 -12.08 5.70
N ARG A 2 19.50 -11.86 7.02
CA ARG A 2 18.31 -12.16 7.81
C ARG A 2 17.51 -10.87 8.02
N VAL A 3 16.27 -10.87 7.58
CA VAL A 3 15.41 -9.67 7.56
C VAL A 3 14.26 -9.81 8.56
N PHE A 4 14.09 -8.85 9.45
CA PHE A 4 12.88 -8.74 10.25
C PHE A 4 11.79 -8.01 9.45
N LEU A 5 10.65 -8.66 9.29
CA LEU A 5 9.54 -8.14 8.49
C LEU A 5 8.29 -7.95 9.34
N THR A 6 7.69 -6.78 9.25
CA THR A 6 6.36 -6.52 9.81
C THR A 6 5.35 -6.32 8.68
N GLY A 7 4.14 -6.82 8.86
CA GLY A 7 3.10 -6.75 7.82
C GLY A 7 3.18 -7.86 6.78
N GLY A 8 3.93 -8.95 7.05
CA GLY A 8 4.14 -10.07 6.13
C GLY A 8 2.86 -10.80 5.68
N SER A 9 1.81 -10.82 6.50
CA SER A 9 0.51 -11.42 6.15
C SER A 9 -0.37 -10.57 5.25
N GLY A 10 0.04 -9.33 4.95
CA GLY A 10 -0.68 -8.40 4.07
C GLY A 10 -0.37 -8.63 2.59
N PHE A 11 -1.14 -7.96 1.73
CA PHE A 11 -1.01 -8.01 0.27
C PHE A 11 0.43 -7.76 -0.23
N VAL A 12 1.03 -6.65 0.18
CA VAL A 12 2.42 -6.32 -0.18
C VAL A 12 3.41 -7.23 0.54
N GLY A 13 3.12 -7.57 1.81
CA GLY A 13 3.99 -8.39 2.63
C GLY A 13 4.22 -9.78 2.07
N THR A 14 3.19 -10.41 1.52
CA THR A 14 3.30 -11.71 0.83
C THR A 14 4.26 -11.63 -0.35
N ALA A 15 4.12 -10.63 -1.21
CA ALA A 15 5.02 -10.45 -2.35
C ALA A 15 6.47 -10.13 -1.92
N VAL A 16 6.66 -9.35 -0.84
CA VAL A 16 8.00 -9.08 -0.29
C VAL A 16 8.64 -10.34 0.29
N ILE A 17 7.87 -11.21 0.97
CA ILE A 17 8.38 -12.50 1.45
C ILE A 17 8.81 -13.37 0.27
N GLU A 18 7.98 -13.49 -0.76
CA GLU A 18 8.30 -14.27 -1.97
C GLU A 18 9.60 -13.77 -2.62
N GLU A 19 9.76 -12.45 -2.77
CA GLU A 19 10.96 -11.84 -3.35
C GLU A 19 12.20 -12.04 -2.46
N LEU A 20 12.08 -11.90 -1.13
CA LEU A 20 13.15 -12.16 -0.18
C LEU A 20 13.64 -13.61 -0.27
N VAL A 21 12.73 -14.56 -0.26
CA VAL A 21 13.02 -16.00 -0.34
C VAL A 21 13.65 -16.36 -1.69
N ALA A 22 13.14 -15.82 -2.79
CA ALA A 22 13.68 -16.02 -4.13
C ALA A 22 15.14 -15.54 -4.25
N ARG A 23 15.54 -14.56 -3.43
CA ARG A 23 16.92 -14.05 -3.36
C ARG A 23 17.74 -14.64 -2.21
N ASN A 24 17.32 -15.77 -1.65
CA ASN A 24 18.02 -16.47 -0.59
C ASN A 24 18.21 -15.67 0.72
N HIS A 25 17.30 -14.77 1.03
CA HIS A 25 17.23 -14.15 2.34
C HIS A 25 16.40 -15.00 3.30
N SER A 26 16.75 -15.01 4.59
CA SER A 26 15.92 -15.56 5.64
C SER A 26 15.07 -14.47 6.29
N VAL A 27 13.83 -14.80 6.68
CA VAL A 27 12.86 -13.83 7.18
C VAL A 27 12.40 -14.21 8.57
N ASN A 28 12.49 -13.28 9.52
CA ASN A 28 11.74 -13.32 10.77
C ASN A 28 10.52 -12.41 10.60
N ALA A 29 9.32 -12.97 10.50
CA ALA A 29 8.13 -12.19 10.24
C ALA A 29 7.26 -12.06 11.50
N LEU A 30 6.98 -10.82 11.90
CA LEU A 30 6.04 -10.53 12.98
C LEU A 30 4.62 -10.84 12.54
N VAL A 31 3.96 -11.77 13.20
CA VAL A 31 2.58 -12.18 12.94
C VAL A 31 1.70 -11.93 14.18
N ASN A 32 0.53 -11.30 13.96
CA ASN A 32 -0.38 -11.00 15.07
C ASN A 32 -1.49 -12.08 15.17
N ARG A 33 -2.50 -11.99 14.32
CA ARG A 33 -3.70 -12.85 14.39
C ARG A 33 -3.70 -13.95 13.35
N HIS A 34 -3.08 -13.70 12.21
CA HIS A 34 -3.05 -14.61 11.06
C HIS A 34 -1.60 -14.99 10.80
N GLY A 35 -1.35 -16.28 10.63
CA GLY A 35 -0.09 -16.80 10.15
C GLY A 35 0.17 -16.41 8.69
N LEU A 36 1.33 -16.77 8.20
CA LEU A 36 1.74 -16.50 6.82
C LEU A 36 1.27 -17.61 5.88
N ASN A 37 0.94 -17.22 4.66
CA ASN A 37 0.57 -18.15 3.60
C ASN A 37 1.74 -18.43 2.63
N ALA A 38 2.95 -17.91 2.92
CA ALA A 38 4.09 -17.95 2.02
C ALA A 38 5.41 -18.16 2.78
N GLY A 39 6.44 -18.69 2.11
CA GLY A 39 7.84 -18.63 2.55
C GLY A 39 8.50 -19.93 2.98
N GLY A 40 7.77 -21.00 3.20
CA GLY A 40 8.37 -22.30 3.56
C GLY A 40 9.38 -22.23 4.70
N GLY A 41 10.41 -23.06 4.67
CA GLY A 41 11.45 -23.14 5.72
C GLY A 41 12.39 -21.94 5.85
N ALA A 42 12.35 -20.99 4.90
CA ALA A 42 13.16 -19.77 4.97
C ALA A 42 12.51 -18.66 5.83
N VAL A 43 11.27 -18.87 6.28
CA VAL A 43 10.50 -17.88 7.05
C VAL A 43 10.18 -18.42 8.43
N ARG A 44 10.61 -17.68 9.45
CA ARG A 44 10.25 -17.90 10.85
C ARG A 44 9.16 -16.92 11.26
N GLU A 45 8.03 -17.44 11.74
CA GLU A 45 6.99 -16.63 12.35
C GLU A 45 7.35 -16.27 13.81
N VAL A 46 7.22 -15.00 14.15
CA VAL A 46 7.33 -14.47 15.52
C VAL A 46 5.96 -13.95 15.92
N LYS A 47 5.32 -14.60 16.91
CA LYS A 47 3.99 -14.21 17.36
C LYS A 47 4.06 -12.98 18.27
N GLY A 48 3.31 -11.94 17.93
CA GLY A 48 3.25 -10.71 18.70
C GLY A 48 2.61 -9.57 17.91
N SER A 49 2.62 -8.38 18.49
CA SER A 49 2.12 -7.16 17.89
C SER A 49 3.21 -6.10 17.80
N LEU A 50 2.94 -5.01 17.05
CA LEU A 50 3.86 -3.83 17.02
C LEU A 50 4.09 -3.20 18.40
N PHE A 51 3.24 -3.52 19.38
CA PHE A 51 3.26 -2.97 20.73
C PHE A 51 3.71 -3.99 21.77
N ASP A 52 4.32 -5.08 21.32
CA ASP A 52 4.91 -6.11 22.17
C ASP A 52 6.44 -6.03 22.06
N PRO A 53 7.13 -5.37 23.03
CA PRO A 53 8.56 -5.20 22.98
C PRO A 53 9.34 -6.52 22.98
N ALA A 54 8.84 -7.53 23.71
CA ALA A 54 9.50 -8.83 23.78
C ALA A 54 9.48 -9.56 22.44
N ALA A 55 8.32 -9.54 21.74
CA ALA A 55 8.20 -10.13 20.41
C ALA A 55 9.04 -9.38 19.36
N LEU A 56 9.11 -8.04 19.44
CA LEU A 56 9.96 -7.24 18.56
C LEU A 56 11.43 -7.57 18.78
N ASP A 57 11.89 -7.63 20.03
CA ASP A 57 13.27 -7.92 20.38
C ASP A 57 13.65 -9.38 20.02
N GLU A 58 12.75 -10.34 20.25
CA GLU A 58 12.94 -11.73 19.81
C GLU A 58 13.06 -11.82 18.29
N GLY A 59 12.16 -11.15 17.57
CA GLY A 59 12.12 -11.18 16.10
C GLY A 59 13.33 -10.54 15.45
N MET A 60 13.86 -9.47 16.04
CA MET A 60 15.01 -8.73 15.49
C MET A 60 16.37 -9.32 15.88
N ARG A 61 16.40 -10.25 16.81
CA ARG A 61 17.66 -10.86 17.26
C ARG A 61 18.42 -11.50 16.11
N GLY A 62 19.63 -11.01 15.84
CA GLY A 62 20.50 -11.48 14.76
C GLY A 62 20.01 -11.17 13.37
N CYS A 63 19.09 -10.19 13.22
CA CYS A 63 18.71 -9.66 11.93
C CYS A 63 19.66 -8.57 11.45
N ASP A 64 19.89 -8.52 10.14
CA ASP A 64 20.73 -7.52 9.46
C ASP A 64 19.94 -6.27 9.11
N ALA A 65 18.63 -6.43 8.85
CA ALA A 65 17.76 -5.36 8.37
C ALA A 65 16.32 -5.52 8.86
N VAL A 66 15.58 -4.41 8.82
CA VAL A 66 14.13 -4.34 9.04
C VAL A 66 13.43 -3.87 7.77
N ILE A 67 12.35 -4.55 7.38
CA ILE A 67 11.35 -4.05 6.43
C ILE A 67 10.04 -3.84 7.19
N HIS A 68 9.55 -2.59 7.22
CA HIS A 68 8.33 -2.21 7.92
C HIS A 68 7.23 -1.85 6.94
N LEU A 69 6.25 -2.76 6.75
CA LEU A 69 5.16 -2.62 5.78
C LEU A 69 3.79 -2.34 6.42
N VAL A 70 3.70 -2.37 7.75
CA VAL A 70 2.38 -2.28 8.42
C VAL A 70 1.71 -0.94 8.13
N GLY A 71 0.48 -1.03 7.68
CA GLY A 71 -0.41 0.10 7.47
C GLY A 71 -1.86 -0.37 7.37
N ILE A 72 -2.78 0.55 7.54
CA ILE A 72 -4.20 0.36 7.37
C ILE A 72 -4.75 1.45 6.44
N ILE A 73 -5.76 1.13 5.66
CA ILE A 73 -6.45 2.10 4.80
C ILE A 73 -7.81 2.53 5.38
N MET A 74 -8.23 1.87 6.46
CA MET A 74 -9.49 2.14 7.14
C MET A 74 -9.33 1.93 8.64
N GLU A 75 -9.82 2.88 9.42
CA GLU A 75 -9.85 2.78 10.88
C GLU A 75 -10.98 1.88 11.38
N LYS A 76 -10.72 1.20 12.50
CA LYS A 76 -11.72 0.47 13.30
C LYS A 76 -11.59 0.93 14.75
N CYS A 77 -12.06 2.16 15.01
CA CYS A 77 -11.88 2.85 16.29
C CYS A 77 -12.39 2.03 17.49
N SER A 78 -13.52 1.32 17.34
CA SER A 78 -14.06 0.42 18.37
C SER A 78 -13.12 -0.72 18.77
N ARG A 79 -12.14 -1.05 17.92
CA ARG A 79 -11.10 -2.08 18.17
C ARG A 79 -9.74 -1.48 18.47
N GLY A 80 -9.66 -0.16 18.66
CA GLY A 80 -8.40 0.57 18.86
C GLY A 80 -7.46 0.53 17.65
N VAL A 81 -7.97 0.28 16.44
CA VAL A 81 -7.20 0.28 15.19
C VAL A 81 -7.40 1.65 14.53
N THR A 82 -6.46 2.56 14.75
CA THR A 82 -6.47 3.93 14.23
C THR A 82 -5.20 4.22 13.43
N PHE A 83 -5.24 5.20 12.52
CA PHE A 83 -4.08 5.67 11.78
C PHE A 83 -2.96 6.12 12.73
N GLU A 84 -3.28 6.91 13.74
CA GLU A 84 -2.34 7.36 14.77
C GLU A 84 -1.63 6.18 15.43
N ARG A 85 -2.38 5.18 15.88
CA ARG A 85 -1.83 4.03 16.58
C ARG A 85 -0.96 3.16 15.68
N ILE A 86 -1.49 2.81 14.49
CA ILE A 86 -0.83 1.83 13.61
C ILE A 86 0.32 2.47 12.83
N HIS A 87 0.09 3.63 12.19
CA HIS A 87 1.11 4.23 11.33
C HIS A 87 2.19 4.91 12.14
N TYR A 88 1.82 5.74 13.13
CA TYR A 88 2.79 6.56 13.84
C TYR A 88 3.40 5.81 15.04
N ARG A 89 2.58 5.44 16.03
CA ARG A 89 3.09 4.75 17.24
C ARG A 89 3.66 3.37 16.93
N GLY A 90 3.06 2.63 15.99
CA GLY A 90 3.58 1.34 15.54
C GLY A 90 4.98 1.48 14.92
N THR A 91 5.20 2.50 14.08
CA THR A 91 6.52 2.78 13.51
C THR A 91 7.53 3.16 14.59
N ILE A 92 7.17 4.01 15.57
CA ILE A 92 8.02 4.32 16.71
C ILE A 92 8.48 3.03 17.41
N SER A 93 7.56 2.14 17.75
CA SER A 93 7.88 0.88 18.43
C SER A 93 8.89 0.03 17.65
N VAL A 94 8.73 -0.07 16.33
CA VAL A 94 9.63 -0.87 15.47
C VAL A 94 10.99 -0.20 15.30
N VAL A 95 11.04 1.13 15.12
CA VAL A 95 12.29 1.91 15.04
C VAL A 95 13.09 1.79 16.32
N ASP A 96 12.45 1.95 17.49
CA ASP A 96 13.12 1.85 18.78
C ASP A 96 13.61 0.43 19.07
N ALA A 97 12.85 -0.59 18.65
CA ALA A 97 13.29 -1.98 18.75
C ALA A 97 14.49 -2.25 17.84
N ALA A 98 14.52 -1.73 16.62
CA ALA A 98 15.67 -1.86 15.72
C ALA A 98 16.94 -1.25 16.36
N ARG A 99 16.83 -0.06 16.93
CA ARG A 99 17.94 0.60 17.63
C ARG A 99 18.44 -0.20 18.82
N ARG A 100 17.53 -0.71 19.69
CA ARG A 100 17.89 -1.53 20.86
C ARG A 100 18.61 -2.81 20.48
N ASN A 101 18.23 -3.42 19.35
CA ASN A 101 18.81 -4.67 18.87
C ASN A 101 20.01 -4.48 17.91
N GLY A 102 20.47 -3.25 17.71
CA GLY A 102 21.62 -2.93 16.85
C GLY A 102 21.38 -3.14 15.35
N VAL A 103 20.13 -3.31 14.91
CA VAL A 103 19.79 -3.44 13.50
C VAL A 103 19.82 -2.06 12.85
N ARG A 104 20.76 -1.84 11.93
CA ARG A 104 20.98 -0.51 11.35
C ARG A 104 20.12 -0.24 10.12
N ARG A 105 20.00 -1.22 9.22
CA ARG A 105 19.29 -1.07 7.95
C ARG A 105 17.79 -1.13 8.13
N PHE A 106 17.06 -0.10 7.66
CA PHE A 106 15.61 0.01 7.86
C PHE A 106 14.92 0.50 6.57
N VAL A 107 14.04 -0.30 5.98
CA VAL A 107 13.25 0.06 4.81
C VAL A 107 11.78 0.21 5.21
N HIS A 108 11.22 1.39 5.01
CA HIS A 108 9.88 1.76 5.47
C HIS A 108 8.91 1.99 4.33
N MET A 109 7.71 1.41 4.45
CA MET A 109 6.61 1.68 3.52
C MET A 109 5.75 2.85 3.99
N SER A 110 5.92 3.98 3.32
CA SER A 110 5.04 5.13 3.47
C SER A 110 3.95 5.12 2.39
N ALA A 111 3.51 6.27 1.92
CA ALA A 111 2.55 6.40 0.85
C ALA A 111 2.81 7.67 0.04
N LEU A 112 2.55 7.63 -1.25
CA LEU A 112 2.50 8.83 -2.06
C LEU A 112 1.45 9.80 -1.49
N GLY A 113 1.78 11.10 -1.39
CA GLY A 113 0.93 12.08 -0.73
C GLY A 113 1.19 12.29 0.77
N ALA A 114 2.10 11.52 1.40
CA ALA A 114 2.54 11.78 2.77
C ALA A 114 3.25 13.14 2.86
N ARG A 115 2.61 14.11 3.54
CA ARG A 115 3.10 15.50 3.72
C ARG A 115 2.48 16.13 4.97
N PRO A 116 3.09 17.18 5.53
CA PRO A 116 2.63 17.77 6.79
C PRO A 116 1.24 18.42 6.70
N ASP A 117 0.93 19.00 5.54
CA ASP A 117 -0.32 19.71 5.21
C ASP A 117 -1.36 18.82 4.49
N ALA A 118 -1.18 17.50 4.49
CA ALA A 118 -2.13 16.58 3.89
C ALA A 118 -3.54 16.75 4.47
N VAL A 119 -4.56 16.60 3.64
CA VAL A 119 -5.96 16.70 4.09
C VAL A 119 -6.38 15.47 4.87
N SER A 120 -5.91 14.28 4.45
CA SER A 120 -6.26 13.01 5.09
C SER A 120 -5.37 12.69 6.30
N GLU A 121 -5.99 12.16 7.37
CA GLU A 121 -5.23 11.69 8.55
C GLU A 121 -4.33 10.50 8.21
N TYR A 122 -4.70 9.71 7.21
CA TYR A 122 -3.86 8.65 6.66
C TYR A 122 -2.48 9.19 6.26
N HIS A 123 -2.43 10.22 5.40
CA HIS A 123 -1.17 10.80 4.92
C HIS A 123 -0.41 11.56 6.00
N LYS A 124 -1.10 12.29 6.89
CA LYS A 124 -0.45 12.98 8.03
C LYS A 124 0.25 12.02 8.96
N THR A 125 -0.39 10.91 9.32
CA THR A 125 0.19 9.92 10.23
C THR A 125 1.35 9.17 9.59
N LYS A 126 1.29 8.88 8.28
CA LYS A 126 2.42 8.34 7.51
C LYS A 126 3.60 9.32 7.50
N TYR A 127 3.34 10.59 7.23
CA TYR A 127 4.40 11.62 7.26
C TYR A 127 5.06 11.73 8.65
N ARG A 128 4.28 11.77 9.73
CA ARG A 128 4.82 11.82 11.09
C ARG A 128 5.69 10.59 11.40
N ALA A 129 5.30 9.42 10.95
CA ALA A 129 6.10 8.19 11.07
C ALA A 129 7.44 8.32 10.34
N GLU A 130 7.45 8.87 9.13
CA GLU A 130 8.69 9.17 8.40
C GLU A 130 9.59 10.15 9.17
N GLN A 131 9.03 11.21 9.74
CA GLN A 131 9.84 12.19 10.48
C GLN A 131 10.51 11.55 11.71
N TYR A 132 9.82 10.65 12.41
CA TYR A 132 10.43 9.91 13.51
C TYR A 132 11.58 9.02 13.03
N LEU A 133 11.38 8.27 11.95
CA LEU A 133 12.42 7.43 11.38
C LEU A 133 13.63 8.25 10.90
N ARG A 134 13.41 9.38 10.24
CA ARG A 134 14.47 10.29 9.77
C ARG A 134 15.30 10.86 10.92
N GLY A 135 14.68 11.13 12.05
CA GLY A 135 15.38 11.59 13.26
C GLY A 135 16.15 10.49 14.00
N SER A 136 16.07 9.24 13.56
CA SER A 136 16.80 8.12 14.14
C SER A 136 18.22 8.00 13.56
N SER A 137 19.07 7.21 14.24
CA SER A 137 20.43 6.88 13.78
C SER A 137 20.47 5.71 12.80
N LEU A 138 19.31 5.29 12.25
CA LEU A 138 19.23 4.13 11.36
C LEU A 138 19.64 4.51 9.93
N GLU A 139 20.15 3.55 9.19
CA GLU A 139 20.38 3.62 7.75
C GLU A 139 19.03 3.39 7.03
N TRP A 140 18.17 4.39 7.05
CA TRP A 140 16.80 4.26 6.58
C TRP A 140 16.66 4.49 5.07
N THR A 141 15.65 3.86 4.47
CA THR A 141 15.08 4.19 3.16
C THR A 141 13.57 4.25 3.31
N ILE A 142 12.93 5.26 2.76
CA ILE A 142 11.48 5.41 2.74
C ILE A 142 11.00 5.26 1.29
N ILE A 143 10.09 4.31 1.07
CA ILE A 143 9.43 4.13 -0.22
C ILE A 143 7.98 4.58 -0.08
N ARG A 144 7.56 5.48 -0.96
CA ARG A 144 6.20 6.04 -1.05
C ARG A 144 5.52 5.50 -2.32
N PRO A 145 4.93 4.32 -2.28
CA PRO A 145 4.21 3.80 -3.43
C PRO A 145 2.94 4.60 -3.70
N SER A 146 2.57 4.67 -4.97
CA SER A 146 1.26 5.10 -5.43
C SER A 146 0.22 3.98 -5.20
N LEU A 147 -0.88 3.97 -5.95
CA LEU A 147 -1.87 2.90 -5.91
C LEU A 147 -1.24 1.56 -6.31
N ILE A 148 -1.10 0.65 -5.33
CA ILE A 148 -0.52 -0.68 -5.58
C ILE A 148 -1.59 -1.62 -6.13
N HIS A 149 -1.29 -2.29 -7.24
CA HIS A 149 -2.15 -3.29 -7.84
C HIS A 149 -1.47 -4.66 -7.94
N GLY A 150 -2.28 -5.73 -8.03
CA GLY A 150 -1.76 -7.10 -8.16
C GLY A 150 -2.76 -8.16 -7.70
N PRO A 151 -2.40 -9.45 -7.83
CA PRO A 151 -3.23 -10.55 -7.32
C PRO A 151 -3.37 -10.45 -5.79
N GLY A 152 -4.57 -10.69 -5.27
CA GLY A 152 -4.83 -10.58 -3.83
C GLY A 152 -5.05 -9.16 -3.32
N GLY A 153 -4.84 -8.11 -4.12
CA GLY A 153 -5.11 -6.72 -3.75
C GLY A 153 -6.61 -6.44 -3.58
N GLU A 154 -6.99 -5.83 -2.45
CA GLU A 154 -8.41 -5.52 -2.15
C GLU A 154 -9.02 -4.59 -3.20
N PHE A 155 -8.28 -3.56 -3.60
CA PHE A 155 -8.70 -2.62 -4.64
C PHE A 155 -9.01 -3.33 -5.96
N MET A 156 -8.11 -4.18 -6.45
CA MET A 156 -8.31 -4.88 -7.72
C MET A 156 -9.44 -5.92 -7.65
N ARG A 157 -9.65 -6.55 -6.50
CA ARG A 157 -10.82 -7.41 -6.27
C ARG A 157 -12.12 -6.64 -6.33
N MET A 158 -12.17 -5.44 -5.73
CA MET A 158 -13.33 -4.56 -5.79
C MET A 158 -13.62 -4.13 -7.24
N GLU A 159 -12.61 -3.71 -7.98
CA GLU A 159 -12.70 -3.37 -9.40
C GLU A 159 -13.27 -4.54 -10.24
N ALA A 160 -12.76 -5.75 -10.01
CA ALA A 160 -13.23 -6.95 -10.69
C ALA A 160 -14.69 -7.30 -10.34
N MET A 161 -15.10 -7.13 -9.08
CA MET A 161 -16.51 -7.29 -8.69
C MET A 161 -17.41 -6.30 -9.41
N TRP A 162 -17.02 -5.04 -9.53
CA TRP A 162 -17.75 -4.03 -10.32
C TRP A 162 -17.81 -4.41 -11.79
N ALA A 163 -16.68 -4.79 -12.38
CA ALA A 163 -16.62 -5.21 -13.77
C ALA A 163 -17.54 -6.41 -14.07
N ARG A 164 -17.64 -7.35 -13.12
CA ARG A 164 -18.52 -8.53 -13.22
C ARG A 164 -19.95 -8.29 -12.79
N LYS A 165 -20.31 -7.09 -12.33
CA LYS A 165 -21.63 -6.76 -11.72
C LYS A 165 -21.96 -7.64 -10.51
N ARG A 166 -20.95 -7.98 -9.70
CA ARG A 166 -21.08 -8.79 -8.48
C ARG A 166 -20.84 -8.00 -7.19
N ALA A 167 -20.70 -6.67 -7.30
CA ALA A 167 -20.58 -5.82 -6.12
C ALA A 167 -21.86 -5.87 -5.27
N PRO A 168 -21.77 -5.65 -3.94
CA PRO A 168 -22.94 -5.60 -3.07
C PRO A 168 -23.96 -4.53 -3.52
N PHE A 169 -25.23 -4.73 -3.14
CA PHE A 169 -26.28 -3.72 -3.33
C PHE A 169 -25.88 -2.38 -2.66
N PRO A 170 -26.13 -1.22 -3.27
CA PRO A 170 -26.78 -1.00 -4.59
C PRO A 170 -25.81 -1.03 -5.78
N VAL A 171 -24.49 -1.09 -5.55
CA VAL A 171 -23.45 -0.92 -6.58
C VAL A 171 -23.49 -2.04 -7.64
N GLY A 172 -23.79 -3.27 -7.24
CA GLY A 172 -23.87 -4.41 -8.17
C GLY A 172 -24.98 -4.30 -9.22
N PHE A 173 -25.99 -3.48 -8.97
CA PHE A 173 -27.07 -3.20 -9.92
C PHE A 173 -26.77 -2.04 -10.87
N MET A 174 -25.70 -1.27 -10.62
CA MET A 174 -25.33 -0.18 -11.50
C MET A 174 -24.84 -0.74 -12.86
N PRO A 175 -25.32 -0.21 -13.99
CA PRO A 175 -24.86 -0.63 -15.31
C PRO A 175 -23.46 -0.09 -15.64
N PHE A 176 -22.86 0.71 -14.77
CA PHE A 176 -21.59 1.40 -14.93
C PHE A 176 -20.67 1.19 -13.73
N MET A 177 -19.38 1.43 -13.91
CA MET A 177 -18.38 1.49 -12.84
C MET A 177 -18.31 2.94 -12.32
N PRO A 178 -18.53 3.17 -11.02
CA PRO A 178 -18.57 4.51 -10.47
C PRO A 178 -17.17 5.01 -10.09
N TYR A 179 -16.93 6.33 -10.23
CA TYR A 179 -15.79 7.02 -9.64
C TYR A 179 -16.24 8.37 -9.05
N PHE A 180 -15.48 8.92 -8.13
CA PHE A 180 -15.81 10.23 -7.56
C PHE A 180 -15.23 11.34 -8.42
N GLY A 181 -16.11 12.21 -8.92
CA GLY A 181 -15.74 13.35 -9.74
C GLY A 181 -16.08 14.67 -9.07
N ALA A 182 -15.28 15.71 -9.32
CA ALA A 182 -15.50 17.07 -8.81
C ALA A 182 -16.70 17.75 -9.49
N GLY A 183 -17.15 18.87 -8.89
CA GLY A 183 -18.28 19.66 -9.36
C GLY A 183 -19.65 19.12 -8.95
N LYS A 184 -20.71 19.90 -9.24
CA LYS A 184 -22.08 19.59 -8.80
C LYS A 184 -22.60 18.25 -9.33
N LEU A 185 -22.26 17.90 -10.57
CA LEU A 185 -22.69 16.68 -11.25
C LEU A 185 -21.57 15.61 -11.36
N GLY A 186 -20.39 15.87 -10.78
CA GLY A 186 -19.26 14.94 -10.82
C GLY A 186 -18.42 14.97 -12.11
N PHE A 187 -18.73 15.82 -13.07
CA PHE A 187 -18.01 15.89 -14.36
C PHE A 187 -16.77 16.81 -14.32
N GLY A 188 -16.42 17.40 -13.19
CA GLY A 188 -15.27 18.29 -13.02
C GLY A 188 -13.91 17.59 -12.96
N GLY A 189 -13.86 16.28 -13.23
CA GLY A 189 -12.65 15.48 -13.17
C GLY A 189 -12.44 14.83 -11.81
N ALA A 190 -11.40 14.02 -11.73
CA ALA A 190 -10.89 13.37 -10.52
C ALA A 190 -9.37 13.33 -10.61
N GLY A 191 -8.70 13.04 -9.52
CA GLY A 191 -7.24 12.90 -9.49
C GLY A 191 -6.76 11.84 -10.51
N LYS A 192 -5.54 12.02 -11.00
CA LYS A 192 -4.84 11.02 -11.82
C LYS A 192 -4.23 9.95 -10.93
N LEU A 193 -4.09 8.77 -11.48
CA LEU A 193 -3.48 7.61 -10.84
C LEU A 193 -2.24 7.17 -11.60
N GLN A 194 -1.27 6.64 -10.89
CA GLN A 194 -0.06 6.05 -11.47
C GLN A 194 0.17 4.66 -10.85
N PRO A 195 -0.69 3.65 -11.19
CA PRO A 195 -0.68 2.36 -10.52
C PRO A 195 0.68 1.67 -10.63
N VAL A 196 1.12 1.05 -9.53
CA VAL A 196 2.38 0.29 -9.47
C VAL A 196 2.11 -1.17 -9.15
N TYR A 197 2.80 -2.08 -9.85
CA TYR A 197 2.63 -3.51 -9.65
C TYR A 197 3.25 -3.97 -8.33
N VAL A 198 2.54 -4.84 -7.60
CA VAL A 198 2.98 -5.31 -6.28
C VAL A 198 4.34 -6.03 -6.32
N LYS A 199 4.67 -6.71 -7.43
CA LYS A 199 5.99 -7.34 -7.58
C LYS A 199 7.11 -6.30 -7.73
N ASP A 200 6.85 -5.18 -8.42
CA ASP A 200 7.80 -4.08 -8.52
C ASP A 200 8.00 -3.40 -7.16
N VAL A 201 6.92 -3.24 -6.39
CA VAL A 201 7.02 -2.77 -5.00
C VAL A 201 7.88 -3.73 -4.18
N ALA A 202 7.61 -5.03 -4.23
CA ALA A 202 8.40 -6.03 -3.51
C ALA A 202 9.87 -6.00 -3.90
N ARG A 203 10.17 -5.97 -5.20
CA ARG A 203 11.52 -5.83 -5.73
C ARG A 203 12.22 -4.59 -5.19
N ALA A 204 11.54 -3.43 -5.19
CA ALA A 204 12.11 -2.17 -4.68
C ALA A 204 12.50 -2.27 -3.20
N PHE A 205 11.67 -2.93 -2.36
CA PHE A 205 11.99 -3.14 -0.95
C PHE A 205 13.20 -4.04 -0.74
N VAL A 206 13.33 -5.09 -1.54
CA VAL A 206 14.46 -6.03 -1.43
C VAL A 206 15.73 -5.42 -2.03
N ASP A 207 15.67 -4.76 -3.19
CA ASP A 207 16.80 -4.04 -3.79
C ASP A 207 17.35 -2.96 -2.83
N ALA A 208 16.48 -2.27 -2.10
CA ALA A 208 16.88 -1.26 -1.14
C ALA A 208 17.77 -1.82 -0.02
N LEU A 209 17.67 -3.10 0.35
CA LEU A 209 18.46 -3.68 1.44
C LEU A 209 19.96 -3.54 1.21
N ASP A 210 20.42 -3.84 0.00
CA ASP A 210 21.84 -3.85 -0.38
C ASP A 210 22.28 -2.60 -1.13
N ASN A 211 21.35 -1.78 -1.62
CA ASN A 211 21.66 -0.58 -2.38
C ASN A 211 22.01 0.60 -1.46
N ARG A 212 23.30 0.86 -1.28
CA ARG A 212 23.80 1.94 -0.44
C ARG A 212 23.38 3.34 -0.88
N ARG A 213 23.05 3.56 -2.17
CA ARG A 213 22.57 4.85 -2.68
C ARG A 213 21.22 5.23 -2.07
N THR A 214 20.47 4.24 -1.57
CA THR A 214 19.12 4.47 -1.01
C THR A 214 19.11 4.86 0.46
N VAL A 215 20.26 4.83 1.13
CA VAL A 215 20.36 5.18 2.55
C VAL A 215 20.15 6.68 2.75
N GLY A 216 19.23 7.05 3.65
CA GLY A 216 18.86 8.42 3.92
C GLY A 216 17.93 9.05 2.87
N GLU A 217 17.34 8.23 1.98
CA GLU A 217 16.59 8.70 0.83
C GLU A 217 15.10 8.31 0.87
N VAL A 218 14.29 9.16 0.21
CA VAL A 218 12.86 8.93 -0.01
C VAL A 218 12.60 8.75 -1.49
N TYR A 219 11.94 7.65 -1.82
CA TYR A 219 11.58 7.33 -3.20
C TYR A 219 10.07 7.35 -3.39
N LEU A 220 9.65 8.10 -4.39
CA LEU A 220 8.30 7.99 -4.95
C LEU A 220 8.28 6.81 -5.92
N LEU A 221 7.33 5.91 -5.78
CA LEU A 221 7.25 4.70 -6.60
C LEU A 221 5.86 4.59 -7.25
N GLY A 222 5.77 4.91 -8.53
CA GLY A 222 4.61 4.70 -9.38
C GLY A 222 4.97 3.84 -10.58
N GLY A 223 3.98 3.30 -11.26
CA GLY A 223 4.18 2.69 -12.57
C GLY A 223 4.54 3.74 -13.65
N PRO A 224 4.86 3.34 -14.87
CA PRO A 224 5.15 4.28 -15.94
C PRO A 224 3.90 5.00 -16.48
N ASP A 225 2.70 4.43 -16.26
CA ASP A 225 1.46 4.92 -16.84
C ASP A 225 0.72 5.85 -15.87
N GLN A 226 0.37 7.05 -16.33
CA GLN A 226 -0.54 7.94 -15.64
C GLN A 226 -1.95 7.79 -16.23
N LEU A 227 -2.90 7.38 -15.41
CA LEU A 227 -4.26 7.05 -15.82
C LEU A 227 -5.28 7.94 -15.12
N THR A 228 -6.35 8.27 -15.82
CA THR A 228 -7.57 8.76 -15.18
C THR A 228 -8.40 7.59 -14.64
N TRP A 229 -9.27 7.83 -13.67
CA TRP A 229 -10.20 6.82 -13.15
C TRP A 229 -11.00 6.11 -14.26
N PRO A 230 -11.60 6.84 -15.24
CA PRO A 230 -12.26 6.19 -16.35
C PRO A 230 -11.36 5.28 -17.21
N GLN A 231 -10.10 5.65 -17.41
CA GLN A 231 -9.15 4.80 -18.14
C GLN A 231 -8.86 3.53 -17.36
N LEU A 232 -8.54 3.63 -16.06
CA LEU A 232 -8.31 2.48 -15.20
C LEU A 232 -9.50 1.51 -15.22
N HIS A 233 -10.72 2.01 -14.95
CA HIS A 233 -11.93 1.17 -14.95
C HIS A 233 -12.19 0.47 -16.29
N ARG A 234 -11.99 1.17 -17.41
CA ARG A 234 -12.15 0.56 -18.76
C ARG A 234 -11.11 -0.51 -19.01
N THR A 235 -9.85 -0.27 -18.64
CA THR A 235 -8.76 -1.26 -18.77
C THR A 235 -9.05 -2.49 -17.93
N VAL A 236 -9.47 -2.33 -16.67
CA VAL A 236 -9.86 -3.45 -15.80
C VAL A 236 -11.07 -4.20 -16.39
N GLY A 237 -12.10 -3.49 -16.83
CA GLY A 237 -13.26 -4.09 -17.46
C GLY A 237 -12.89 -4.94 -18.68
N GLN A 238 -12.01 -4.42 -19.53
CA GLN A 238 -11.50 -5.15 -20.69
C GLN A 238 -10.70 -6.40 -20.30
N ALA A 239 -9.82 -6.29 -19.31
CA ALA A 239 -8.98 -7.40 -18.88
C ALA A 239 -9.75 -8.52 -18.13
N VAL A 240 -10.76 -8.16 -17.32
CA VAL A 240 -11.48 -9.09 -16.44
C VAL A 240 -12.68 -9.75 -17.13
N VAL A 241 -13.41 -9.01 -17.97
CA VAL A 241 -14.66 -9.50 -18.60
C VAL A 241 -14.65 -9.41 -20.13
N GLY A 242 -13.55 -9.03 -20.75
CA GLY A 242 -13.41 -8.92 -22.22
C GLY A 242 -14.22 -7.77 -22.84
N LYS A 243 -14.77 -6.87 -22.03
CA LYS A 243 -15.63 -5.76 -22.50
C LYS A 243 -15.30 -4.46 -21.76
N ARG A 244 -15.24 -3.35 -22.49
CA ARG A 244 -15.18 -2.03 -21.89
C ARG A 244 -16.50 -1.75 -21.17
N ARG A 245 -16.43 -1.44 -19.87
CA ARG A 245 -17.59 -1.06 -19.07
C ARG A 245 -17.85 0.43 -19.20
N TRP A 246 -19.11 0.80 -19.07
CA TRP A 246 -19.49 2.19 -18.90
C TRP A 246 -18.97 2.68 -17.56
N VAL A 247 -18.51 3.92 -17.53
CA VAL A 247 -17.94 4.56 -16.34
C VAL A 247 -18.66 5.89 -16.16
N MET A 248 -19.18 6.13 -14.96
CA MET A 248 -19.90 7.36 -14.65
C MET A 248 -19.40 7.99 -13.35
N PRO A 249 -19.30 9.32 -13.29
CA PRO A 249 -18.94 10.03 -12.09
C PRO A 249 -20.08 10.00 -11.06
N ILE A 250 -19.70 9.87 -9.78
CA ILE A 250 -20.52 10.19 -8.63
C ILE A 250 -19.98 11.51 -8.06
N PRO A 251 -20.83 12.54 -7.81
CA PRO A 251 -20.37 13.79 -7.23
C PRO A 251 -19.69 13.56 -5.87
N VAL A 252 -18.56 14.20 -5.64
CA VAL A 252 -17.80 14.09 -4.38
C VAL A 252 -18.65 14.45 -3.16
N TRP A 253 -19.54 15.45 -3.29
CA TRP A 253 -20.43 15.84 -2.19
C TRP A 253 -21.36 14.69 -1.78
N ALA A 254 -21.84 13.88 -2.73
CA ALA A 254 -22.67 12.71 -2.41
C ALA A 254 -21.85 11.64 -1.68
N GLY A 255 -20.60 11.39 -2.11
CA GLY A 255 -19.70 10.50 -1.38
C GLY A 255 -19.41 10.96 0.06
N LYS A 256 -19.18 12.25 0.25
CA LYS A 256 -19.02 12.86 1.59
C LYS A 256 -20.27 12.74 2.43
N LEU A 257 -21.46 12.93 1.84
CA LEU A 257 -22.75 12.78 2.51
C LEU A 257 -22.95 11.33 2.98
N TYR A 258 -22.73 10.34 2.10
CA TYR A 258 -22.80 8.91 2.46
C TYR A 258 -21.84 8.55 3.59
N ALA A 259 -20.64 9.13 3.59
CA ALA A 259 -19.69 8.95 4.68
C ALA A 259 -20.18 9.58 6.00
N ALA A 260 -20.81 10.76 5.94
CA ALA A 260 -21.33 11.46 7.12
C ALA A 260 -22.50 10.73 7.78
N ILE A 261 -23.38 10.10 6.99
CA ILE A 261 -24.54 9.33 7.50
C ILE A 261 -24.21 7.86 7.81
N GLY A 262 -22.92 7.46 7.73
CA GLY A 262 -22.46 6.12 8.08
C GLY A 262 -22.76 5.01 7.06
N VAL A 263 -23.23 5.35 5.86
CA VAL A 263 -23.58 4.39 4.78
C VAL A 263 -22.38 4.03 3.90
N ALA A 264 -21.36 4.89 3.84
CA ALA A 264 -20.18 4.69 2.99
C ALA A 264 -19.49 3.33 3.16
N PRO A 265 -19.29 2.77 4.37
CA PRO A 265 -18.69 1.46 4.54
C PRO A 265 -19.49 0.32 3.91
N LEU A 266 -20.82 0.44 3.85
CA LEU A 266 -21.71 -0.52 3.17
C LEU A 266 -21.51 -0.48 1.65
N LEU A 267 -21.05 0.65 1.13
CA LEU A 267 -20.76 0.88 -0.28
C LEU A 267 -19.28 0.57 -0.63
N GLY A 268 -18.48 0.15 0.35
CA GLY A 268 -17.09 -0.25 0.17
C GLY A 268 -16.08 0.90 0.14
N PHE A 269 -16.41 2.10 0.64
CA PHE A 269 -15.50 3.23 0.73
C PHE A 269 -15.60 3.97 2.07
N ASN A 270 -14.66 4.86 2.35
CA ASN A 270 -14.67 5.75 3.50
C ASN A 270 -14.41 7.22 3.08
N ARG A 271 -14.54 8.15 4.04
CA ARG A 271 -14.34 9.59 3.79
C ARG A 271 -12.93 9.89 3.26
N ASP A 272 -11.89 9.27 3.83
CA ASP A 272 -10.52 9.53 3.41
C ASP A 272 -10.27 9.05 1.98
N GLN A 273 -10.84 7.91 1.58
CA GLN A 273 -10.77 7.41 0.20
C GLN A 273 -11.46 8.37 -0.80
N VAL A 274 -12.60 8.97 -0.43
CA VAL A 274 -13.25 10.00 -1.27
C VAL A 274 -12.34 11.23 -1.42
N ILE A 275 -11.69 11.67 -0.34
CA ILE A 275 -10.76 12.81 -0.38
C ILE A 275 -9.55 12.46 -1.25
N MET A 276 -8.92 11.32 -0.99
CA MET A 276 -7.73 10.85 -1.71
C MET A 276 -7.99 10.65 -3.21
N SER A 277 -9.20 10.24 -3.61
CA SER A 277 -9.58 10.07 -5.02
C SER A 277 -9.60 11.39 -5.82
N GLN A 278 -9.61 12.53 -5.15
CA GLN A 278 -9.58 13.86 -5.78
C GLN A 278 -8.16 14.42 -5.92
N GLU A 279 -7.21 13.89 -5.17
CA GLU A 279 -5.81 14.27 -5.27
C GLU A 279 -5.11 13.47 -6.39
N ASP A 280 -4.17 14.12 -7.08
CA ASP A 280 -3.30 13.41 -8.02
C ASP A 280 -2.41 12.42 -7.26
N ASN A 281 -2.53 11.15 -7.60
CA ASN A 281 -1.68 10.08 -7.10
C ASN A 281 -0.63 9.72 -8.16
N THR A 282 0.13 10.75 -8.59
CA THR A 282 1.18 10.66 -9.60
C THR A 282 2.50 11.19 -9.04
N ALA A 283 3.61 10.66 -9.53
CA ALA A 283 4.93 10.97 -9.04
C ALA A 283 5.96 11.01 -10.18
N ASP A 284 6.95 11.88 -10.05
CA ASP A 284 8.18 11.76 -10.81
C ASP A 284 9.04 10.64 -10.20
N ILE A 285 9.24 9.59 -10.96
CA ILE A 285 10.03 8.41 -10.56
C ILE A 285 11.45 8.44 -11.14
N THR A 286 11.91 9.57 -11.65
CA THR A 286 13.25 9.70 -12.27
C THR A 286 14.35 9.33 -11.28
N LYS A 287 14.29 9.83 -10.04
CA LYS A 287 15.24 9.47 -8.98
C LYS A 287 15.24 7.97 -8.67
N PHE A 288 14.06 7.36 -8.62
CA PHE A 288 13.93 5.91 -8.43
C PHE A 288 14.65 5.15 -9.54
N ARG A 289 14.37 5.49 -10.81
CA ARG A 289 15.02 4.86 -11.98
C ARG A 289 16.54 4.97 -11.94
N GLN A 290 17.05 6.14 -11.59
CA GLN A 290 18.49 6.39 -11.52
C GLN A 290 19.19 5.54 -10.45
N ASP A 291 18.60 5.46 -9.25
CA ASP A 291 19.23 4.81 -8.11
C ASP A 291 19.00 3.30 -8.08
N PHE A 292 17.85 2.82 -8.56
CA PHE A 292 17.52 1.40 -8.64
C PHE A 292 17.91 0.73 -9.96
N GLY A 293 18.07 1.51 -11.04
CA GLY A 293 18.57 1.02 -12.33
C GLY A 293 17.56 0.21 -13.15
N TRP A 294 16.25 0.33 -12.85
CA TRP A 294 15.19 -0.34 -13.60
C TRP A 294 13.88 0.44 -13.61
N ASP A 295 13.00 0.10 -14.55
CA ASP A 295 11.67 0.69 -14.74
C ASP A 295 10.57 -0.23 -14.19
N PRO A 296 9.57 0.30 -13.45
CA PRO A 296 8.37 -0.46 -13.09
C PRO A 296 7.59 -0.90 -14.33
N GLN A 297 6.84 -2.01 -14.19
CA GLN A 297 6.03 -2.55 -15.28
C GLN A 297 4.83 -1.65 -15.59
N PRO A 298 4.44 -1.52 -16.89
CA PRO A 298 3.21 -0.85 -17.27
C PRO A 298 1.96 -1.54 -16.70
N PHE A 299 0.92 -0.75 -16.44
CA PHE A 299 -0.30 -1.23 -15.77
C PHE A 299 -1.00 -2.36 -16.51
N GLU A 300 -1.27 -2.17 -17.81
CA GLU A 300 -2.05 -3.14 -18.58
C GLU A 300 -1.33 -4.48 -18.76
N PRO A 301 -0.05 -4.57 -19.14
CA PRO A 301 0.69 -5.81 -19.16
C PRO A 301 0.70 -6.54 -17.82
N ALA A 302 1.01 -5.85 -16.73
CA ALA A 302 1.03 -6.42 -15.39
C ALA A 302 -0.37 -6.92 -14.96
N LEU A 303 -1.45 -6.17 -15.28
CA LEU A 303 -2.82 -6.59 -15.01
C LEU A 303 -3.18 -7.90 -15.72
N ARG A 304 -2.76 -8.07 -16.97
CA ARG A 304 -3.03 -9.29 -17.75
C ARG A 304 -2.45 -10.56 -17.14
N GLU A 305 -1.35 -10.47 -16.40
CA GLU A 305 -0.74 -11.62 -15.72
C GLU A 305 -1.70 -12.27 -14.71
N TYR A 306 -2.55 -11.47 -14.05
CA TYR A 306 -3.40 -11.95 -12.96
C TYR A 306 -4.91 -11.67 -13.14
N ALA A 307 -5.33 -11.02 -14.21
CA ALA A 307 -6.75 -10.67 -14.42
C ALA A 307 -7.70 -11.87 -14.34
N ARG A 308 -7.23 -13.08 -14.71
CA ARG A 308 -8.02 -14.32 -14.63
C ARG A 308 -8.21 -14.79 -13.19
N GLN A 309 -7.36 -14.36 -12.25
CA GLN A 309 -7.41 -14.73 -10.84
C GLN A 309 -8.34 -13.81 -10.03
N LEU A 310 -8.70 -12.65 -10.60
CA LEU A 310 -9.63 -11.69 -10.02
C LEU A 310 -11.07 -12.16 -10.20
#